data_f6200f4c28a7c82f55842e4eaccf09f5
#
_entry.id   f6200f4c28a7c82f55842e4eaccf09f5
#
_cell.length_a   1.000
_cell.length_b   1.000
_cell.length_c   1.000
_cell.angle_alpha   90.00
_cell.angle_beta   90.00
_cell.angle_gamma   90.00
#
_symmetry.space_group_name_H-M   'P 1'
#
loop_
_entity.id
_entity.type
_entity.pdbx_description
1 polymer ?
#
loop_
_entity_poly.entity_id
_entity_poly.type
_entity_poly.pdbx_seq_one_letter_code
_entity_poly.pdbx_strand_id
1 'polypeptide(L)'
;AITVHLVDGDGCTITVAPKGFGSENMSRIQMLKPADGVEGFKKFVIETVKLAGSNPCPPIVLGVGVGGSFDKVAYLAKKALLRPLDVPNPDPYYADLEKELLTAINELGIGPQGFGGRTTCLGLAIEQMPTHVAGLPVAVNVSCHVTRRASAAL
;
A
#
# COMPACT_ATOMS: atom_id res chain seq x y z
N ALA A 1 16.12 5.46 -0.88
CA ALA A 1 15.63 5.99 -2.16
C ALA A 1 15.18 7.44 -1.96
N ILE A 2 15.46 8.31 -2.92
CA ILE A 2 15.00 9.70 -2.92
C ILE A 2 14.08 9.87 -4.13
N THR A 3 12.90 10.43 -3.91
CA THR A 3 11.98 10.81 -4.97
C THR A 3 11.77 12.32 -4.89
N VAL A 4 11.89 13.00 -6.01
CA VAL A 4 11.71 14.45 -6.12
C VAL A 4 10.45 14.72 -6.96
N HIS A 5 9.59 15.60 -6.46
CA HIS A 5 8.46 16.16 -7.18
C HIS A 5 8.69 17.63 -7.39
N LEU A 6 8.58 18.08 -8.62
CA LEU A 6 8.56 19.51 -8.93
C LEU A 6 7.11 19.99 -8.80
N VAL A 7 6.95 21.08 -8.07
CA VAL A 7 5.67 21.75 -7.84
C VAL A 7 5.83 23.23 -8.15
N ASP A 8 4.73 23.92 -8.40
CA ASP A 8 4.75 25.35 -8.62
C ASP A 8 5.11 26.10 -7.32
N GLY A 9 5.82 27.21 -7.46
CA GLY A 9 6.23 28.04 -6.33
C GLY A 9 7.67 27.83 -5.90
N ASP A 10 8.05 28.42 -4.78
CA ASP A 10 9.38 28.42 -4.18
C ASP A 10 9.49 27.58 -2.90
N GLY A 11 8.39 26.95 -2.50
CA GLY A 11 8.34 26.12 -1.31
C GLY A 11 9.07 24.78 -1.49
N CYS A 12 9.69 24.30 -0.42
CA CYS A 12 10.29 22.97 -0.36
C CYS A 12 9.75 22.20 0.83
N THR A 13 9.19 21.01 0.59
CA THR A 13 8.76 20.10 1.65
C THR A 13 9.53 18.81 1.57
N ILE A 14 10.11 18.39 2.68
CA ILE A 14 10.84 17.13 2.78
C ILE A 14 10.04 16.19 3.67
N THR A 15 9.76 14.98 3.18
CA THR A 15 9.15 13.90 3.96
C THR A 15 10.11 12.73 4.06
N VAL A 16 10.36 12.26 5.28
CA VAL A 16 11.21 11.12 5.57
C VAL A 16 10.38 10.00 6.21
N ALA A 17 10.51 8.80 5.68
CA ALA A 17 9.82 7.61 6.18
C ALA A 17 10.78 6.43 6.28
N PRO A 18 11.39 6.16 7.45
CA PRO A 18 12.20 4.97 7.65
C PRO A 18 11.35 3.70 7.49
N LYS A 19 11.85 2.73 6.74
CA LYS A 19 11.13 1.51 6.38
C LYS A 19 11.93 0.27 6.78
N GLY A 20 11.31 -0.63 7.54
CA GLY A 20 11.90 -1.92 7.91
C GLY A 20 12.03 -2.84 6.70
N PHE A 21 13.22 -3.41 6.47
CA PHE A 21 13.49 -4.23 5.29
C PHE A 21 12.82 -5.62 5.36
N GLY A 22 12.63 -6.19 6.55
CA GLY A 22 11.93 -7.48 6.70
C GLY A 22 10.48 -7.42 6.19
N SER A 23 9.78 -6.33 6.47
CA SER A 23 8.44 -6.12 5.92
C SER A 23 8.48 -5.71 4.44
N GLU A 24 9.48 -4.94 4.01
CA GLU A 24 9.70 -4.60 2.60
C GLU A 24 9.83 -5.87 1.74
N ASN A 25 10.54 -6.87 2.24
CA ASN A 25 10.78 -8.14 1.54
C ASN A 25 9.50 -8.95 1.27
N MET A 26 8.41 -8.65 1.97
CA MET A 26 7.10 -9.27 1.74
C MET A 26 6.25 -8.53 0.70
N SER A 27 6.76 -7.44 0.16
CA SER A 27 6.09 -6.64 -0.86
C SER A 27 6.08 -7.38 -2.20
N ARG A 28 5.02 -7.17 -2.98
CA ARG A 28 4.85 -7.82 -4.29
C ARG A 28 4.36 -6.82 -5.32
N ILE A 29 4.72 -7.11 -6.57
CA ILE A 29 4.25 -6.39 -7.75
C ILE A 29 3.77 -7.41 -8.78
N GLN A 30 2.70 -7.10 -9.48
CA GLN A 30 2.17 -7.93 -10.55
C GLN A 30 1.56 -7.07 -11.66
N MET A 31 1.83 -7.46 -12.89
CA MET A 31 1.15 -6.92 -14.05
C MET A 31 -0.09 -7.77 -14.31
N LEU A 32 -1.24 -7.28 -13.84
CA LEU A 32 -2.53 -7.93 -14.09
C LEU A 32 -3.01 -7.63 -15.52
N LYS A 33 -3.93 -8.45 -16.00
CA LYS A 33 -4.65 -8.18 -17.24
C LYS A 33 -5.80 -7.22 -16.97
N PRO A 34 -6.16 -6.30 -17.88
CA PRO A 34 -7.33 -5.45 -17.73
C PRO A 34 -8.62 -6.22 -17.43
N ALA A 35 -8.75 -7.41 -17.99
CA ALA A 35 -9.90 -8.31 -17.77
C ALA A 35 -10.00 -8.83 -16.33
N ASP A 36 -8.91 -8.82 -15.55
CA ASP A 36 -8.94 -9.24 -14.14
C ASP A 36 -9.69 -8.23 -13.28
N GLY A 37 -9.73 -6.96 -13.71
CA GLY A 37 -10.52 -5.90 -13.11
C GLY A 37 -10.26 -5.71 -11.61
N VAL A 38 -11.27 -5.17 -10.93
CA VAL A 38 -11.19 -4.91 -9.48
C VAL A 38 -11.11 -6.21 -8.66
N GLU A 39 -11.70 -7.27 -9.12
CA GLU A 39 -11.65 -8.56 -8.40
C GLU A 39 -10.26 -9.17 -8.44
N GLY A 40 -9.56 -9.11 -9.58
CA GLY A 40 -8.15 -9.50 -9.68
C GLY A 40 -7.25 -8.64 -8.80
N PHE A 41 -7.50 -7.35 -8.75
CA PHE A 41 -6.82 -6.42 -7.86
C PHE A 41 -7.00 -6.81 -6.39
N LYS A 42 -8.23 -7.01 -5.91
CA LYS A 42 -8.53 -7.42 -4.52
C LYS A 42 -7.86 -8.75 -4.18
N LYS A 43 -8.00 -9.72 -5.08
CA LYS A 43 -7.38 -11.04 -4.92
C LYS A 43 -5.86 -10.95 -4.74
N PHE A 44 -5.19 -10.16 -5.56
CA PHE A 44 -3.73 -9.98 -5.48
C PHE A 44 -3.30 -9.34 -4.16
N VAL A 45 -4.02 -8.32 -3.68
CA VAL A 45 -3.74 -7.65 -2.39
C VAL A 45 -3.88 -8.65 -1.23
N ILE A 46 -5.01 -9.37 -1.16
CA ILE A 46 -5.28 -10.35 -0.10
C ILE A 46 -4.26 -11.51 -0.15
N GLU A 47 -3.94 -12.02 -1.34
CA GLU A 47 -2.95 -13.08 -1.52
C GLU A 47 -1.56 -12.64 -1.06
N THR A 48 -1.19 -11.41 -1.32
CA THR A 48 0.09 -10.86 -0.85
C THR A 48 0.20 -10.93 0.67
N VAL A 49 -0.87 -10.57 1.39
CA VAL A 49 -0.91 -10.65 2.86
C VAL A 49 -0.88 -12.10 3.34
N LYS A 50 -1.61 -13.01 2.70
CA LYS A 50 -1.58 -14.45 3.02
C LYS A 50 -0.18 -15.02 2.92
N LEU A 51 0.53 -14.71 1.83
CA LEU A 51 1.90 -15.17 1.58
C LEU A 51 2.91 -14.53 2.54
N ALA A 52 2.69 -13.29 2.93
CA ALA A 52 3.53 -12.62 3.92
C ALA A 52 3.44 -13.26 5.30
N GLY A 53 2.25 -13.69 5.71
CA GLY A 53 2.03 -14.37 6.99
C GLY A 53 2.55 -13.56 8.18
N SER A 54 3.34 -14.21 9.03
CA SER A 54 3.96 -13.59 10.21
C SER A 54 5.25 -12.81 9.92
N ASN A 55 5.85 -12.99 8.73
CA ASN A 55 7.18 -12.44 8.41
C ASN A 55 7.29 -10.91 8.54
N PRO A 56 6.27 -10.10 8.21
CA PRO A 56 6.34 -8.64 8.34
C PRO A 56 6.03 -8.13 9.76
N CYS A 57 5.95 -8.99 10.76
CA CYS A 57 5.59 -8.67 12.14
C CYS A 57 4.22 -7.95 12.23
N PRO A 58 3.11 -8.62 11.89
CA PRO A 58 1.80 -8.01 12.01
C PRO A 58 1.46 -7.60 13.45
N PRO A 59 0.54 -6.63 13.65
CA PRO A 59 -0.31 -6.05 12.63
C PRO A 59 0.49 -5.18 11.64
N ILE A 60 0.12 -5.30 10.36
CA ILE A 60 0.81 -4.60 9.26
C ILE A 60 0.09 -3.31 8.84
N VAL A 61 0.78 -2.51 8.04
CA VAL A 61 0.21 -1.41 7.27
C VAL A 61 0.55 -1.63 5.81
N LEU A 62 -0.40 -1.41 4.92
CA LEU A 62 -0.23 -1.62 3.49
C LEU A 62 -0.29 -0.32 2.70
N GLY A 63 0.67 -0.14 1.82
CA GLY A 63 0.57 0.79 0.72
C GLY A 63 0.30 0.04 -0.56
N VAL A 64 -0.75 0.40 -1.27
CA VAL A 64 -1.16 -0.23 -2.51
C VAL A 64 -1.08 0.77 -3.65
N GLY A 65 -0.38 0.41 -4.71
CA GLY A 65 -0.34 1.16 -5.95
C GLY A 65 -1.15 0.44 -7.03
N VAL A 66 -1.85 1.21 -7.85
CA VAL A 66 -2.55 0.68 -9.02
C VAL A 66 -2.42 1.62 -10.21
N GLY A 67 -2.12 1.06 -11.37
CA GLY A 67 -1.93 1.83 -12.61
C GLY A 67 -0.50 2.34 -12.81
N GLY A 68 -0.34 3.29 -13.73
CA GLY A 68 0.96 3.76 -14.18
C GLY A 68 1.74 2.72 -15.00
N SER A 69 3.05 2.68 -14.83
CA SER A 69 3.99 1.73 -15.42
C SER A 69 4.55 0.79 -14.35
N PHE A 70 5.38 -0.17 -14.75
CA PHE A 70 5.98 -1.17 -13.85
C PHE A 70 6.76 -0.54 -12.68
N ASP A 71 7.57 0.47 -12.95
CA ASP A 71 8.34 1.22 -11.95
C ASP A 71 7.45 2.18 -11.15
N LYS A 72 6.49 2.81 -11.83
CA LYS A 72 5.60 3.80 -11.22
C LYS A 72 4.66 3.19 -10.21
N VAL A 73 4.11 2.01 -10.48
CA VAL A 73 3.20 1.33 -9.55
C VAL A 73 3.90 0.95 -8.24
N ALA A 74 5.16 0.55 -8.29
CA ALA A 74 5.95 0.30 -7.08
C ALA A 74 6.15 1.57 -6.26
N TYR A 75 6.42 2.71 -6.93
CA TYR A 75 6.50 4.01 -6.29
C TYR A 75 5.15 4.42 -5.66
N LEU A 76 4.02 4.23 -6.35
CA LEU A 76 2.69 4.54 -5.83
C LEU A 76 2.41 3.77 -4.53
N ALA A 77 2.75 2.48 -4.48
CA ALA A 77 2.60 1.68 -3.28
C ALA A 77 3.44 2.21 -2.10
N LYS A 78 4.66 2.68 -2.36
CA LYS A 78 5.48 3.33 -1.32
C LYS A 78 4.91 4.68 -0.89
N LYS A 79 4.46 5.49 -1.84
CA LYS A 79 3.83 6.78 -1.57
C LYS A 79 2.58 6.61 -0.69
N ALA A 80 1.78 5.60 -0.95
CA ALA A 80 0.58 5.30 -0.19
C ALA A 80 0.86 5.12 1.32
N LEU A 81 2.01 4.57 1.70
CA LEU A 81 2.41 4.43 3.10
C LEU A 81 2.68 5.76 3.81
N LEU A 82 2.81 6.86 3.08
CA LEU A 82 3.00 8.19 3.66
C LEU A 82 1.69 8.82 4.13
N ARG A 83 0.54 8.35 3.66
CA ARG A 83 -0.77 8.85 4.09
C ARG A 83 -1.05 8.40 5.54
N PRO A 84 -1.52 9.31 6.42
CA PRO A 84 -1.99 8.96 7.76
C PRO A 84 -3.11 7.93 7.70
N LEU A 85 -3.13 6.97 8.64
CA LEU A 85 -4.12 5.88 8.65
C LEU A 85 -5.54 6.37 8.94
N ASP A 86 -5.67 7.51 9.58
CA ASP A 86 -6.93 8.19 9.91
C ASP A 86 -7.43 9.13 8.81
N VAL A 87 -6.64 9.28 7.73
CA VAL A 87 -7.02 10.10 6.56
C VAL A 87 -7.52 9.19 5.44
N PRO A 88 -8.83 9.19 5.14
CA PRO A 88 -9.38 8.39 4.06
C PRO A 88 -8.86 8.84 2.68
N ASN A 89 -9.00 7.99 1.69
CA ASN A 89 -8.74 8.38 0.31
C ASN A 89 -9.67 9.53 -0.10
N PRO A 90 -9.17 10.57 -0.78
CA PRO A 90 -10.01 11.67 -1.26
C PRO A 90 -11.04 11.23 -2.31
N ASP A 91 -10.80 10.13 -3.03
CA ASP A 91 -11.75 9.52 -3.95
C ASP A 91 -12.63 8.52 -3.18
N PRO A 92 -13.97 8.73 -3.12
CA PRO A 92 -14.88 7.85 -2.40
C PRO A 92 -14.82 6.38 -2.85
N TYR A 93 -14.60 6.13 -4.14
CA TYR A 93 -14.47 4.78 -4.67
C TYR A 93 -13.29 4.03 -4.02
N TYR A 94 -12.12 4.67 -3.98
CA TYR A 94 -10.96 4.06 -3.35
C TYR A 94 -11.07 4.03 -1.82
N ALA A 95 -11.72 5.01 -1.20
CA ALA A 95 -11.97 4.99 0.24
C ALA A 95 -12.83 3.79 0.66
N ASP A 96 -13.84 3.44 -0.12
CA ASP A 96 -14.68 2.27 0.15
C ASP A 96 -13.93 0.96 -0.13
N LEU A 97 -13.13 0.91 -1.19
CA LEU A 97 -12.28 -0.22 -1.51
C LEU A 97 -11.20 -0.47 -0.42
N GLU A 98 -10.65 0.58 0.17
CA GLU A 98 -9.74 0.49 1.32
C GLU A 98 -10.41 -0.16 2.52
N LYS A 99 -11.64 0.22 2.84
CA LYS A 99 -12.42 -0.37 3.95
C LYS A 99 -12.75 -1.84 3.71
N GLU A 100 -13.18 -2.16 2.48
CA GLU A 100 -13.49 -3.53 2.08
C GLU A 100 -12.26 -4.44 2.21
N LEU A 101 -11.13 -4.01 1.66
CA LEU A 101 -9.88 -4.75 1.73
C LEU A 101 -9.37 -4.91 3.17
N LEU A 102 -9.47 -3.85 3.98
CA LEU A 102 -9.06 -3.91 5.40
C LEU A 102 -9.88 -4.96 6.15
N THR A 103 -11.19 -5.01 5.91
CA THR A 103 -12.07 -6.00 6.50
C THR A 103 -11.67 -7.41 6.08
N ALA A 104 -11.55 -7.66 4.77
CA ALA A 104 -11.18 -8.97 4.24
C ALA A 104 -9.79 -9.45 4.72
N ILE A 105 -8.83 -8.55 4.84
CA ILE A 105 -7.49 -8.87 5.36
C ILE A 105 -7.55 -9.24 6.85
N ASN A 106 -8.34 -8.54 7.64
CA ASN A 106 -8.49 -8.85 9.06
C ASN A 106 -9.24 -10.17 9.32
N GLU A 107 -10.12 -10.57 8.41
CA GLU A 107 -10.77 -11.88 8.42
C GLU A 107 -9.82 -13.06 8.17
N LEU A 108 -8.61 -12.81 7.64
CA LEU A 108 -7.59 -13.85 7.49
C LEU A 108 -7.13 -14.43 8.83
N GLY A 109 -7.31 -13.72 9.94
CA GLY A 109 -7.03 -14.20 11.28
C GLY A 109 -5.54 -14.45 11.56
N ILE A 110 -4.62 -13.87 10.79
CA ILE A 110 -3.17 -14.01 11.03
C ILE A 110 -2.81 -13.41 12.40
N GLY A 111 -3.35 -12.23 12.70
CA GLY A 111 -3.26 -11.58 14.00
C GLY A 111 -1.87 -11.07 14.37
N PRO A 112 -1.74 -10.43 15.55
CA PRO A 112 -0.48 -9.89 16.02
C PRO A 112 0.62 -10.94 16.06
N GLN A 113 1.76 -10.63 15.46
CA GLN A 113 2.94 -11.49 15.31
C GLN A 113 2.65 -12.86 14.65
N GLY A 114 1.48 -13.04 14.04
CA GLY A 114 1.08 -14.32 13.43
C GLY A 114 0.51 -15.34 14.40
N PHE A 115 0.19 -14.96 15.62
CA PHE A 115 -0.37 -15.86 16.64
C PHE A 115 -1.89 -16.00 16.59
N GLY A 116 -2.50 -15.48 15.55
CA GLY A 116 -3.97 -15.49 15.43
C GLY A 116 -4.62 -14.24 16.04
N GLY A 117 -5.88 -14.04 15.72
CA GLY A 117 -6.67 -12.93 16.22
C GLY A 117 -7.16 -12.00 15.11
N ARG A 118 -7.92 -10.97 15.49
CA ARG A 118 -8.68 -10.13 14.55
C ARG A 118 -7.86 -9.06 13.86
N THR A 119 -6.73 -8.63 14.43
CA THR A 119 -5.98 -7.50 13.91
C THR A 119 -4.74 -7.97 13.15
N THR A 120 -4.90 -8.25 11.88
CA THR A 120 -3.81 -8.56 10.94
C THR A 120 -3.23 -7.29 10.33
N CYS A 121 -4.09 -6.32 10.01
CA CYS A 121 -3.74 -5.05 9.38
C CYS A 121 -4.38 -3.89 10.15
N LEU A 122 -3.62 -2.82 10.39
CA LEU A 122 -4.09 -1.59 11.04
C LEU A 122 -4.76 -0.64 10.05
N GLY A 123 -4.33 -0.68 8.82
CA GLY A 123 -4.87 0.16 7.75
C GLY A 123 -4.14 -0.07 6.43
N LEU A 124 -4.79 0.32 5.37
CA LEU A 124 -4.20 0.34 4.05
C LEU A 124 -4.58 1.62 3.31
N ALA A 125 -3.70 2.05 2.44
CA ALA A 125 -3.91 3.20 1.59
C ALA A 125 -3.68 2.82 0.13
N ILE A 126 -4.52 3.32 -0.78
CA ILE A 126 -4.41 3.11 -2.23
C ILE A 126 -3.99 4.42 -2.88
N GLU A 127 -2.94 4.38 -3.71
CA GLU A 127 -2.58 5.44 -4.64
C GLU A 127 -2.77 4.93 -6.07
N GLN A 128 -3.38 5.75 -6.91
CA GLN A 128 -3.73 5.36 -8.27
C GLN A 128 -3.14 6.31 -9.31
N MET A 129 -2.97 5.81 -10.51
CA MET A 129 -2.58 6.58 -11.69
C MET A 129 -3.21 5.97 -12.94
N PRO A 130 -3.61 6.77 -13.94
CA PRO A 130 -4.00 6.24 -15.23
C PRO A 130 -2.93 5.32 -15.82
N THR A 131 -3.37 4.27 -16.51
CA THR A 131 -2.48 3.30 -17.16
C THR A 131 -2.90 3.05 -18.60
N HIS A 132 -2.04 2.38 -19.37
CA HIS A 132 -2.35 1.98 -20.73
C HIS A 132 -3.47 0.93 -20.75
N VAL A 133 -4.33 0.95 -21.75
CA VAL A 133 -5.50 0.06 -21.89
C VAL A 133 -5.14 -1.43 -21.88
N ALA A 134 -3.92 -1.80 -22.22
CA ALA A 134 -3.48 -3.19 -22.28
C ALA A 134 -2.92 -3.74 -20.96
N GLY A 135 -2.85 -2.96 -19.90
CA GLY A 135 -2.25 -3.39 -18.64
C GLY A 135 -2.99 -2.91 -17.39
N LEU A 136 -2.81 -3.64 -16.29
CA LEU A 136 -3.30 -3.26 -14.97
C LEU A 136 -2.19 -3.57 -13.94
N PRO A 137 -1.15 -2.70 -13.85
CA PRO A 137 -0.11 -2.86 -12.85
C PRO A 137 -0.67 -2.71 -11.44
N VAL A 138 -0.27 -3.59 -10.53
CA VAL A 138 -0.60 -3.52 -9.10
C VAL A 138 0.64 -3.82 -8.29
N ALA A 139 0.88 -3.01 -7.24
CA ALA A 139 1.93 -3.24 -6.28
C ALA A 139 1.39 -3.14 -4.86
N VAL A 140 1.88 -3.99 -3.98
CA VAL A 140 1.57 -3.98 -2.55
C VAL A 140 2.88 -3.85 -1.79
N ASN A 141 3.07 -2.73 -1.11
CA ASN A 141 4.21 -2.51 -0.23
C ASN A 141 3.78 -2.77 1.21
N VAL A 142 4.41 -3.76 1.83
CA VAL A 142 4.08 -4.20 3.19
C VAL A 142 4.96 -3.47 4.19
N SER A 143 4.37 -2.89 5.23
CA SER A 143 5.07 -2.30 6.36
C SER A 143 4.62 -2.95 7.67
N CYS A 144 5.53 -3.09 8.63
CA CYS A 144 5.15 -3.50 9.98
C CYS A 144 4.35 -2.38 10.68
N HIS A 145 3.85 -2.64 11.87
CA HIS A 145 3.07 -1.68 12.67
C HIS A 145 3.84 -0.40 13.03
N VAL A 146 5.16 -0.42 12.97
CA VAL A 146 5.99 0.75 13.28
C VAL A 146 6.04 1.66 12.04
N THR A 147 5.01 2.47 11.89
CA THR A 147 4.93 3.50 10.84
C THR A 147 5.58 4.78 11.35
N ARG A 148 6.73 5.12 10.82
CA ARG A 148 7.44 6.35 11.16
C ARG A 148 7.48 7.25 9.94
N ARG A 149 7.09 8.50 10.12
CA ARG A 149 7.23 9.54 9.10
C ARG A 149 7.33 10.89 9.77
N ALA A 150 8.07 11.78 9.14
CA ALA A 150 8.12 13.18 9.51
C ALA A 150 8.22 14.03 8.25
N SER A 151 7.59 15.20 8.28
CA SER A 151 7.65 16.18 7.20
C SER A 151 8.04 17.53 7.76
N ALA A 152 8.85 18.26 7.00
CA ALA A 152 9.20 19.64 7.29
C ALA A 152 9.09 20.48 6.02
N ALA A 153 8.53 21.66 6.14
CA ALA A 153 8.59 22.71 5.11
C ALA A 153 9.78 23.62 5.39
N LEU A 154 10.51 23.99 4.35
CA LEU A 154 11.66 24.88 4.37
C LEU A 154 11.32 26.21 3.70
#